data_48cc9935bc960902001439ea87fc31dc
#
_entry.id   48cc9935bc960902001439ea87fc31dc
#
_cell.length_a   1.000
_cell.length_b   1.000
_cell.length_c   1.000
_cell.angle_alpha   90.00
_cell.angle_beta   90.00
_cell.angle_gamma   90.00
#
_symmetry.space_group_name_H-M   'P 1'
#
loop_
_entity.id
_entity.type
_entity.pdbx_description
1 polymer ?
#
loop_
_entity_poly.entity_id
_entity_poly.type
_entity_poly.pdbx_seq_one_letter_code
_entity_poly.pdbx_strand_id
1 'polypeptide(L)'
;ISYENGEHKGLGWIEGQIKKLSVNNLKLPHMGWNEVKIINDNNKLVEGKKLNDYYFVHSYFFDCKHNKNIIGITNYGKNFTSFVSKENIYGVQFHPEKSSKQGLELINNFLKL
;
A
#
# COMPACT_ATOMS: atom_id res chain seq x y z
N ILE A 1 -6.03 -11.76 8.65
CA ILE A 1 -6.75 -12.75 7.87
C ILE A 1 -6.65 -12.40 6.38
N SER A 2 -6.23 -13.34 5.58
CA SER A 2 -6.18 -13.20 4.12
C SER A 2 -7.32 -13.98 3.49
N TYR A 3 -7.97 -13.38 2.50
CA TYR A 3 -9.01 -14.04 1.70
C TYR A 3 -8.51 -14.46 0.32
N GLU A 4 -7.23 -14.29 0.05
CA GLU A 4 -6.62 -14.77 -1.19
C GLU A 4 -6.57 -16.30 -1.17
N ASN A 5 -7.18 -16.94 -2.18
CA ASN A 5 -7.32 -18.40 -2.26
C ASN A 5 -8.02 -19.02 -1.03
N GLY A 6 -8.98 -18.28 -0.44
CA GLY A 6 -9.70 -18.69 0.75
C GLY A 6 -9.34 -17.81 1.96
N GLU A 7 -9.85 -18.17 3.12
CA GLU A 7 -9.56 -17.44 4.35
C GLU A 7 -8.33 -18.04 5.02
N HIS A 8 -7.31 -17.19 5.26
CA HIS A 8 -6.05 -17.60 5.90
C HIS A 8 -5.68 -16.62 7.00
N LYS A 9 -5.16 -17.15 8.09
CA LYS A 9 -4.68 -16.34 9.20
C LYS A 9 -3.26 -15.86 8.92
N GLY A 10 -3.04 -14.55 8.90
CA GLY A 10 -1.73 -13.94 8.68
C GLY A 10 -0.91 -13.80 9.96
N LEU A 11 0.22 -13.08 9.87
CA LEU A 11 1.12 -12.84 11.00
C LEU A 11 0.53 -11.90 12.06
N GLY A 12 -0.38 -11.00 11.67
CA GLY A 12 -1.06 -10.11 12.60
C GLY A 12 -0.22 -8.95 13.14
N TRP A 13 0.92 -8.64 12.51
CA TRP A 13 1.76 -7.52 12.94
C TRP A 13 1.06 -6.17 12.80
N ILE A 14 0.28 -6.01 11.74
CA ILE A 14 -0.62 -4.87 11.55
C ILE A 14 -2.00 -5.46 11.34
N GLU A 15 -2.96 -5.07 12.19
CA GLU A 15 -4.30 -5.63 12.09
C GLU A 15 -5.03 -5.20 10.83
N GLY A 16 -5.68 -6.15 10.18
CA GLY A 16 -6.47 -5.95 8.98
C GLY A 16 -6.79 -7.26 8.30
N GLN A 17 -7.35 -7.16 7.10
CA GLN A 17 -7.75 -8.30 6.29
C GLN A 17 -7.32 -8.12 4.86
N ILE A 18 -6.92 -9.20 4.20
CA ILE A 18 -6.65 -9.18 2.76
C ILE A 18 -7.94 -9.50 2.03
N LYS A 19 -8.40 -8.58 1.20
CA LYS A 19 -9.65 -8.69 0.44
C LYS A 19 -9.38 -8.52 -1.05
N LYS A 20 -10.23 -9.14 -1.87
CA LYS A 20 -10.16 -8.94 -3.32
C LYS A 20 -10.72 -7.57 -3.70
N LEU A 21 -10.04 -6.88 -4.62
CA LEU A 21 -10.56 -5.64 -5.19
C LEU A 21 -11.91 -5.90 -5.85
N SER A 22 -12.90 -5.11 -5.47
CA SER A 22 -14.24 -5.17 -6.06
C SER A 22 -14.47 -3.88 -6.84
N VAL A 23 -14.20 -3.93 -8.14
CA VAL A 23 -14.28 -2.76 -9.02
C VAL A 23 -15.17 -3.08 -10.20
N ASN A 24 -16.05 -2.12 -10.55
CA ASN A 24 -16.94 -2.23 -11.70
C ASN A 24 -16.26 -1.60 -12.92
N ASN A 25 -16.34 -2.27 -14.07
CA ASN A 25 -15.85 -1.75 -15.34
C ASN A 25 -14.34 -1.53 -15.43
N LEU A 26 -13.57 -2.05 -14.48
CA LEU A 26 -12.12 -2.00 -14.50
C LEU A 26 -11.55 -3.41 -14.54
N LYS A 27 -10.40 -3.55 -15.16
CA LYS A 27 -9.72 -4.85 -15.25
C LYS A 27 -9.01 -5.21 -13.95
N LEU A 28 -8.97 -6.50 -13.64
CA LEU A 28 -8.11 -7.07 -12.61
C LEU A 28 -7.09 -7.98 -13.29
N PRO A 29 -5.83 -7.96 -12.84
CA PRO A 29 -5.30 -7.16 -11.72
C PRO A 29 -5.23 -5.68 -12.03
N HIS A 30 -5.20 -4.86 -10.98
CA HIS A 30 -4.77 -3.46 -11.06
C HIS A 30 -3.30 -3.48 -11.45
N MET A 31 -2.97 -3.04 -12.66
CA MET A 31 -1.63 -3.14 -13.21
C MET A 31 -1.24 -1.83 -13.87
N GLY A 32 -0.05 -1.34 -13.53
CA GLY A 32 0.49 -0.12 -14.09
C GLY A 32 0.79 0.93 -13.04
N TRP A 33 1.08 2.14 -13.50
CA TRP A 33 1.39 3.28 -12.63
C TRP A 33 0.11 3.86 -12.06
N ASN A 34 0.11 4.14 -10.77
CA ASN A 34 -0.99 4.82 -10.11
C ASN A 34 -0.47 5.63 -8.93
N GLU A 35 -1.26 6.60 -8.53
CA GLU A 35 -0.88 7.57 -7.51
C GLU A 35 -1.15 7.02 -6.11
N VAL A 36 -0.18 7.24 -5.22
CA VAL A 36 -0.36 7.02 -3.79
C VAL A 36 -0.45 8.37 -3.12
N LYS A 37 -1.61 8.66 -2.53
CA LYS A 37 -1.83 9.87 -1.75
C LYS A 37 -1.42 9.60 -0.31
N ILE A 38 -0.42 10.34 0.17
CA ILE A 38 0.05 10.21 1.55
C ILE A 38 -0.91 10.99 2.46
N ILE A 39 -1.53 10.30 3.41
CA ILE A 39 -2.49 10.90 4.34
C ILE A 39 -1.89 11.10 5.74
N ASN A 40 -0.73 10.49 6.02
CA ASN A 40 -0.01 10.68 7.27
C ASN A 40 1.47 10.90 6.93
N ASP A 41 1.89 12.15 6.84
CA ASP A 41 3.23 12.54 6.44
C ASP A 41 4.24 12.64 7.59
N ASN A 42 3.84 12.31 8.81
CA ASN A 42 4.75 12.25 9.96
C ASN A 42 5.68 11.05 9.90
N ASN A 43 5.53 10.23 8.88
CA ASN A 43 6.35 9.04 8.70
C ASN A 43 7.66 9.41 7.97
N LYS A 44 8.80 8.94 8.49
CA LYS A 44 10.12 9.25 7.94
C LYS A 44 10.34 8.75 6.52
N LEU A 45 9.64 7.68 6.12
CA LEU A 45 9.77 7.15 4.75
C LEU A 45 9.21 8.09 3.70
N VAL A 46 8.23 8.90 4.06
CA VAL A 46 7.49 9.76 3.12
C VAL A 46 7.57 11.24 3.51
N GLU A 47 8.52 11.59 4.34
CA GLU A 47 8.68 12.96 4.83
C GLU A 47 8.74 13.96 3.68
N GLY A 48 7.86 14.97 3.74
CA GLY A 48 7.77 16.00 2.72
C GLY A 48 7.06 15.59 1.43
N LYS A 49 6.60 14.35 1.31
CA LYS A 49 5.91 13.85 0.11
C LYS A 49 4.43 13.70 0.39
N LYS A 50 3.59 14.17 -0.55
CA LYS A 50 2.13 14.08 -0.43
C LYS A 50 1.52 13.17 -1.49
N LEU A 51 2.08 13.16 -2.70
CA LEU A 51 1.63 12.38 -3.84
C LEU A 51 2.83 11.83 -4.59
N ASN A 52 2.79 10.57 -4.95
CA ASN A 52 3.79 9.93 -5.81
C ASN A 52 3.15 8.83 -6.61
N ASP A 53 3.67 8.61 -7.82
CA ASP A 53 3.27 7.49 -8.66
C ASP A 53 4.17 6.29 -8.39
N TYR A 54 3.56 5.14 -8.22
CA TYR A 54 4.25 3.87 -8.04
C TYR A 54 3.64 2.81 -8.94
N TYR A 55 4.37 1.75 -9.19
CA TYR A 55 3.92 0.66 -10.04
C TYR A 55 3.17 -0.39 -9.23
N PHE A 56 1.98 -0.76 -9.70
CA PHE A 56 1.11 -1.75 -9.07
C PHE A 56 0.90 -2.96 -9.96
N VAL A 57 0.81 -4.13 -9.36
CA VAL A 57 0.28 -5.32 -9.99
C VAL A 57 -0.32 -6.21 -8.90
N HIS A 58 -1.64 -6.14 -8.72
CA HIS A 58 -2.33 -6.89 -7.67
C HIS A 58 -3.83 -6.99 -7.93
N SER A 59 -4.46 -7.99 -7.33
CA SER A 59 -5.93 -8.16 -7.35
C SER A 59 -6.52 -8.10 -5.94
N TYR A 60 -5.70 -8.14 -4.91
CA TYR A 60 -6.10 -8.10 -3.51
C TYR A 60 -5.49 -6.88 -2.85
N PHE A 61 -6.09 -6.41 -1.76
CA PHE A 61 -5.57 -5.29 -0.99
C PHE A 61 -5.71 -5.57 0.50
N PHE A 62 -4.88 -4.88 1.30
CA PHE A 62 -4.93 -4.95 2.74
C PHE A 62 -5.92 -3.91 3.28
N ASP A 63 -7.03 -4.40 3.86
CA ASP A 63 -8.02 -3.54 4.51
C ASP A 63 -7.57 -3.32 5.96
N CYS A 64 -6.86 -2.21 6.18
CA CYS A 64 -6.25 -1.89 7.47
C CYS A 64 -7.32 -1.52 8.49
N LYS A 65 -7.28 -2.17 9.66
CA LYS A 65 -8.29 -1.97 10.71
C LYS A 65 -8.18 -0.62 11.40
N HIS A 66 -6.96 -0.13 11.65
CA HIS A 66 -6.74 1.11 12.39
C HIS A 66 -6.24 2.22 11.48
N ASN A 67 -6.98 3.32 11.42
CA ASN A 67 -6.65 4.47 10.56
C ASN A 67 -5.26 5.05 10.87
N LYS A 68 -4.83 4.99 12.12
CA LYS A 68 -3.48 5.48 12.52
C LYS A 68 -2.35 4.74 11.82
N ASN A 69 -2.60 3.53 11.34
CA ASN A 69 -1.60 2.72 10.64
C ASN A 69 -1.62 2.96 9.12
N ILE A 70 -2.57 3.73 8.60
CA ILE A 70 -2.67 4.01 7.17
C ILE A 70 -1.81 5.23 6.85
N ILE A 71 -0.81 5.03 5.98
CA ILE A 71 0.09 6.09 5.52
C ILE A 71 -0.35 6.63 4.17
N GLY A 72 -0.82 5.76 3.28
CA GLY A 72 -1.21 6.18 1.93
C GLY A 72 -2.38 5.38 1.39
N ILE A 73 -3.12 6.03 0.50
CA ILE A 73 -4.27 5.44 -0.19
C ILE A 73 -4.14 5.64 -1.69
N THR A 74 -4.75 4.73 -2.43
CA THR A 74 -4.77 4.75 -3.90
C THR A 74 -6.19 4.51 -4.39
N ASN A 75 -6.55 5.14 -5.50
CA ASN A 75 -7.85 4.94 -6.13
C ASN A 75 -7.72 4.04 -7.35
N TYR A 76 -8.52 2.98 -7.38
CA TYR A 76 -8.72 2.13 -8.57
C TYR A 76 -10.19 1.74 -8.61
N GLY A 77 -11.04 2.65 -9.11
CA GLY A 77 -12.48 2.51 -9.04
C GLY A 77 -13.05 2.89 -7.67
N LYS A 78 -12.34 2.55 -6.62
CA LYS A 78 -12.59 3.02 -5.26
C LYS A 78 -11.26 3.15 -4.52
N ASN A 79 -11.25 3.85 -3.41
CA ASN A 79 -10.03 4.02 -2.61
C ASN A 79 -9.71 2.74 -1.86
N PHE A 80 -8.41 2.40 -1.82
CA PHE A 80 -7.92 1.31 -0.99
C PHE A 80 -6.60 1.74 -0.32
N THR A 81 -6.29 1.10 0.81
CA THR A 81 -5.04 1.33 1.51
C THR A 81 -3.88 0.73 0.72
N SER A 82 -2.87 1.55 0.40
CA SER A 82 -1.71 1.11 -0.38
C SER A 82 -0.38 1.22 0.38
N PHE A 83 -0.39 1.84 1.56
CA PHE A 83 0.81 2.02 2.37
C PHE A 83 0.40 2.03 3.84
N VAL A 84 0.98 1.14 4.64
CA VAL A 84 0.71 1.03 6.08
C VAL A 84 1.99 1.06 6.88
N SER A 85 1.89 1.48 8.14
CA SER A 85 3.01 1.50 9.06
C SER A 85 2.53 1.34 10.49
N LYS A 86 3.27 0.57 11.27
CA LYS A 86 3.08 0.45 12.71
C LYS A 86 4.44 0.28 13.36
N GLU A 87 4.85 1.28 14.14
CA GLU A 87 6.19 1.30 14.74
C GLU A 87 7.28 1.20 13.65
N ASN A 88 8.11 0.16 13.67
CA ASN A 88 9.15 -0.06 12.67
C ASN A 88 8.73 -1.06 11.57
N ILE A 89 7.44 -1.37 11.48
CA ILE A 89 6.90 -2.29 10.47
C ILE A 89 6.22 -1.46 9.38
N TYR A 90 6.58 -1.74 8.12
CA TYR A 90 6.06 -1.04 6.95
C TYR A 90 5.54 -2.04 5.93
N GLY A 91 4.44 -1.69 5.28
CA GLY A 91 3.88 -2.51 4.22
C GLY A 91 3.38 -1.64 3.08
N VAL A 92 3.68 -2.05 1.86
CA VAL A 92 3.23 -1.35 0.66
C VAL A 92 2.59 -2.35 -0.30
N GLN A 93 1.56 -1.90 -1.02
CA GLN A 93 0.89 -2.70 -2.04
C GLN A 93 1.64 -2.63 -3.38
N PHE A 94 2.25 -1.50 -3.66
CA PHE A 94 3.01 -1.29 -4.89
C PHE A 94 4.39 -1.93 -4.81
N HIS A 95 5.09 -1.95 -5.95
CA HIS A 95 6.44 -2.48 -6.06
C HIS A 95 7.45 -1.35 -6.10
N PRO A 96 8.11 -0.97 -4.98
CA PRO A 96 9.09 0.11 -4.99
C PRO A 96 10.24 -0.16 -5.97
N GLU A 97 10.69 -1.41 -6.07
CA GLU A 97 11.78 -1.81 -6.95
C GLU A 97 11.46 -1.63 -8.44
N LYS A 98 10.16 -1.51 -8.79
CA LYS A 98 9.68 -1.28 -10.16
C LYS A 98 9.17 0.15 -10.35
N SER A 99 9.33 1.00 -9.37
CA SER A 99 8.71 2.33 -9.34
C SER A 99 9.69 3.45 -9.64
N SER A 100 10.74 3.18 -10.41
CA SER A 100 11.70 4.16 -10.91
C SER A 100 12.37 4.94 -9.76
N LYS A 101 12.60 6.25 -9.95
CA LYS A 101 13.33 7.10 -9.00
C LYS A 101 12.64 7.19 -7.63
N GLN A 102 11.33 7.40 -7.62
CA GLN A 102 10.59 7.53 -6.37
C GLN A 102 10.55 6.24 -5.56
N GLY A 103 10.57 5.10 -6.25
CA GLY A 103 10.67 3.80 -5.59
C GLY A 103 12.03 3.59 -4.94
N LEU A 104 13.11 3.98 -5.62
CA LEU A 104 14.46 3.93 -5.07
C LEU A 104 14.63 4.86 -3.88
N GLU A 105 14.03 6.06 -3.93
CA GLU A 105 14.04 6.98 -2.80
C GLU A 105 13.38 6.37 -1.57
N LEU A 106 12.25 5.71 -1.77
CA LEU A 106 11.53 5.06 -0.67
C LEU A 106 12.38 3.95 -0.04
N ILE A 107 13.01 3.11 -0.86
CA ILE A 107 13.89 2.04 -0.38
C ILE A 107 15.07 2.62 0.39
N ASN A 108 15.70 3.67 -0.15
CA ASN A 108 16.82 4.32 0.51
C ASN A 108 16.42 4.92 1.86
N ASN A 109 15.25 5.54 1.95
CA ASN A 109 14.74 6.08 3.20
C ASN A 109 14.53 4.98 4.23
N PHE A 110 14.02 3.83 3.80
CA PHE A 110 13.85 2.68 4.68
C PHE A 110 15.19 2.18 5.21
N LEU A 111 16.22 2.09 4.37
CA LEU A 111 17.55 1.63 4.78
C LEU A 111 18.25 2.56 5.75
N LYS A 112 17.84 3.83 5.83
CA LYS A 112 18.41 4.84 6.74
C LYS A 112 17.72 4.88 8.10
N LEU A 113 16.65 4.14 8.29
CA LEU A 113 15.93 4.14 9.57
C LEU A 113 16.71 3.52 10.71
#